data_916a77d9c2f4c5266f57a6c790db7932
#
_entry.id   916a77d9c2f4c5266f57a6c790db7932
#
_cell.length_a   1.000
_cell.length_b   1.000
_cell.length_c   1.000
_cell.angle_alpha   90.00
_cell.angle_beta   90.00
_cell.angle_gamma   90.00
#
_symmetry.space_group_name_H-M   'P 1'
#
loop_
_entity.id
_entity.type
_entity.pdbx_description
1 polymer ?
#
loop_
_entity_poly.entity_id
_entity_poly.type
_entity_poly.pdbx_seq_one_letter_code
_entity_poly.pdbx_strand_id
1 'polypeptide(L)'
;MKISMDDYISILIHQTDLTLTSFIKAKLAPLNIAPEQNLILILLWEKDGLSQNEIAKRLNKDKTNIARMIGSLEKKELISRKVNEKDCRSFNVYLTEKGISLGEKVYPITEEFNRIVCSGITHEELQMVNNILLKMQRNVDSNKDK
;
A
#
# COMPACT_ATOMS: atom_id res chain seq x y z
N MET A 1 15.53 -34.57 1.64
CA MET A 1 14.54 -33.48 1.73
C MET A 1 14.51 -32.74 0.41
N LYS A 2 13.32 -32.54 -0.15
CA LYS A 2 13.17 -31.78 -1.38
C LYS A 2 12.25 -30.59 -1.09
N ILE A 3 12.77 -29.39 -1.25
CA ILE A 3 12.01 -28.15 -1.16
C ILE A 3 11.98 -27.54 -2.56
N SER A 4 10.79 -27.36 -3.13
CA SER A 4 10.62 -26.75 -4.43
C SER A 4 9.87 -25.41 -4.30
N MET A 5 10.30 -24.43 -5.06
CA MET A 5 9.62 -23.12 -5.11
C MET A 5 8.15 -23.26 -5.47
N ASP A 6 7.82 -24.25 -6.30
CA ASP A 6 6.45 -24.42 -6.81
C ASP A 6 5.49 -25.04 -5.79
N ASP A 7 6.00 -25.55 -4.65
CA ASP A 7 5.17 -26.23 -3.67
C ASP A 7 4.54 -25.29 -2.64
N TYR A 8 4.89 -23.99 -2.66
CA TYR A 8 4.48 -23.06 -1.62
C TYR A 8 3.74 -21.85 -2.21
N ILE A 9 2.47 -21.74 -1.85
CA ILE A 9 1.64 -20.61 -2.30
C ILE A 9 2.22 -19.26 -1.83
N SER A 10 2.85 -19.23 -0.66
CA SER A 10 3.47 -17.99 -0.14
C SER A 10 4.58 -17.47 -1.06
N ILE A 11 5.32 -18.36 -1.70
CA ILE A 11 6.36 -17.99 -2.66
C ILE A 11 5.73 -17.41 -3.92
N LEU A 12 4.66 -18.03 -4.41
CA LEU A 12 3.94 -17.53 -5.59
C LEU A 12 3.35 -16.14 -5.32
N ILE A 13 2.80 -15.93 -4.13
CA ILE A 13 2.28 -14.62 -3.72
C ILE A 13 3.40 -13.58 -3.76
N HIS A 14 4.58 -13.91 -3.21
CA HIS A 14 5.74 -13.03 -3.22
C HIS A 14 6.18 -12.68 -4.65
N GLN A 15 6.29 -13.68 -5.51
CA GLN A 15 6.66 -13.49 -6.92
C GLN A 15 5.64 -12.64 -7.66
N THR A 16 4.36 -12.85 -7.37
CA THR A 16 3.27 -12.08 -7.96
C THR A 16 3.38 -10.61 -7.54
N ASP A 17 3.58 -10.37 -6.24
CA ASP A 17 3.76 -9.00 -5.74
C ASP A 17 4.93 -8.31 -6.43
N LEU A 18 6.07 -8.99 -6.58
CA LEU A 18 7.24 -8.41 -7.26
C LEU A 18 6.91 -8.04 -8.71
N THR A 19 6.19 -8.90 -9.42
CA THR A 19 5.79 -8.66 -10.81
C THR A 19 4.87 -7.43 -10.91
N LEU A 20 3.84 -7.38 -10.08
CA LEU A 20 2.88 -6.27 -10.05
C LEU A 20 3.57 -4.96 -9.65
N THR A 21 4.40 -5.01 -8.62
CA THR A 21 5.11 -3.83 -8.11
C THR A 21 6.08 -3.27 -9.14
N SER A 22 6.80 -4.15 -9.83
CA SER A 22 7.73 -3.74 -10.89
C SER A 22 7.01 -2.97 -12.01
N PHE A 23 5.84 -3.45 -12.39
CA PHE A 23 5.04 -2.80 -13.44
C PHE A 23 4.55 -1.41 -13.01
N ILE A 24 3.93 -1.32 -11.83
CA ILE A 24 3.41 -0.03 -11.35
C ILE A 24 4.52 0.97 -11.05
N LYS A 25 5.68 0.49 -10.61
CA LYS A 25 6.86 1.32 -10.35
C LYS A 25 7.27 2.08 -11.61
N ALA A 26 7.32 1.40 -12.76
CA ALA A 26 7.66 2.02 -14.04
C ALA A 26 6.65 3.09 -14.44
N LYS A 27 5.36 2.85 -14.16
CA LYS A 27 4.28 3.80 -14.50
C LYS A 27 4.27 5.03 -13.59
N LEU A 28 4.68 4.88 -12.34
CA LEU A 28 4.72 5.97 -11.36
C LEU A 28 6.03 6.78 -11.43
N ALA A 29 7.07 6.24 -12.05
CA ALA A 29 8.39 6.88 -12.12
C ALA A 29 8.34 8.32 -12.67
N PRO A 30 7.60 8.61 -13.76
CA PRO A 30 7.51 9.99 -14.26
C PRO A 30 6.93 10.99 -13.26
N LEU A 31 6.15 10.52 -12.28
CA LEU A 31 5.57 11.36 -11.23
C LEU A 31 6.46 11.43 -9.99
N ASN A 32 7.62 10.78 -10.03
CA ASN A 32 8.57 10.74 -8.91
C ASN A 32 7.95 10.16 -7.62
N ILE A 33 7.15 9.11 -7.78
CA ILE A 33 6.47 8.42 -6.68
C ILE A 33 6.87 6.95 -6.69
N ALA A 34 7.37 6.45 -5.56
CA ALA A 34 7.63 5.03 -5.37
C ALA A 34 6.32 4.30 -5.05
N PRO A 35 6.20 3.01 -5.42
CA PRO A 35 4.96 2.25 -5.14
C PRO A 35 4.54 2.25 -3.67
N GLU A 36 5.48 2.16 -2.74
CA GLU A 36 5.17 2.17 -1.30
C GLU A 36 4.67 3.53 -0.83
N GLN A 37 5.24 4.62 -1.37
CA GLN A 37 4.77 5.97 -1.11
C GLN A 37 3.36 6.17 -1.65
N ASN A 38 3.10 5.60 -2.82
CA ASN A 38 1.77 5.67 -3.44
C ASN A 38 0.70 5.02 -2.57
N LEU A 39 1.03 3.92 -1.87
CA LEU A 39 0.09 3.28 -0.96
C LEU A 39 -0.33 4.22 0.18
N ILE A 40 0.60 4.99 0.73
CA ILE A 40 0.28 5.99 1.75
C ILE A 40 -0.66 7.06 1.17
N LEU A 41 -0.34 7.55 -0.02
CA LEU A 41 -1.16 8.56 -0.69
C LEU A 41 -2.56 8.03 -0.99
N ILE A 42 -2.70 6.78 -1.42
CA ILE A 42 -4.00 6.15 -1.67
C ILE A 42 -4.85 6.17 -0.40
N LEU A 43 -4.28 5.81 0.74
CA LEU A 43 -4.99 5.86 2.02
C LEU A 43 -5.47 7.28 2.35
N LEU A 44 -4.63 8.28 2.10
CA LEU A 44 -4.96 9.67 2.38
C LEU A 44 -5.98 10.25 1.38
N TRP A 45 -5.95 9.83 0.12
CA TRP A 45 -6.98 10.22 -0.85
C TRP A 45 -8.33 9.61 -0.49
N GLU A 46 -8.32 8.42 0.10
CA GLU A 46 -9.52 7.76 0.60
C GLU A 46 -10.05 8.46 1.86
N LYS A 47 -9.15 8.74 2.81
CA LYS A 47 -9.48 9.43 4.07
C LYS A 47 -8.27 10.21 4.55
N ASP A 48 -8.31 11.51 4.44
CA ASP A 48 -7.23 12.39 4.87
C ASP A 48 -7.13 12.43 6.41
N GLY A 49 -5.99 12.84 6.92
CA GLY A 49 -5.82 13.05 8.35
C GLY A 49 -5.59 11.79 9.19
N LEU A 50 -5.11 10.71 8.57
CA LEU A 50 -4.79 9.49 9.31
C LEU A 50 -3.55 9.67 10.17
N SER A 51 -3.53 9.01 11.33
CA SER A 51 -2.34 8.97 12.16
C SER A 51 -1.28 8.04 11.53
N GLN A 52 -0.04 8.25 11.92
CA GLN A 52 1.07 7.39 11.48
C GLN A 52 0.82 5.93 11.87
N ASN A 53 0.25 5.70 13.07
CA ASN A 53 -0.07 4.35 13.55
C ASN A 53 -1.15 3.69 12.69
N GLU A 54 -2.19 4.43 12.31
CA GLU A 54 -3.25 3.92 11.43
C GLU A 54 -2.70 3.53 10.07
N ILE A 55 -1.81 4.35 9.50
CA ILE A 55 -1.17 4.07 8.22
C ILE A 55 -0.33 2.80 8.31
N ALA A 56 0.50 2.67 9.35
CA ALA A 56 1.33 1.50 9.57
C ALA A 56 0.50 0.21 9.67
N LYS A 57 -0.59 0.27 10.41
CA LYS A 57 -1.51 -0.84 10.58
C LYS A 57 -2.19 -1.23 9.27
N ARG A 58 -2.73 -0.25 8.53
CA ARG A 58 -3.43 -0.50 7.27
C ARG A 58 -2.51 -1.10 6.21
N LEU A 59 -1.24 -0.68 6.18
CA LEU A 59 -0.26 -1.17 5.22
C LEU A 59 0.53 -2.38 5.69
N ASN A 60 0.28 -2.83 6.92
CA ASN A 60 1.00 -3.96 7.54
C ASN A 60 2.52 -3.76 7.47
N LYS A 61 2.96 -2.55 7.83
CA LYS A 61 4.37 -2.17 7.83
C LYS A 61 4.77 -1.64 9.21
N ASP A 62 6.04 -1.73 9.55
CA ASP A 62 6.53 -1.22 10.82
C ASP A 62 6.53 0.32 10.84
N LYS A 63 6.47 0.87 12.05
CA LYS A 63 6.39 2.32 12.27
C LYS A 63 7.61 3.07 11.75
N THR A 64 8.80 2.45 11.83
CA THR A 64 10.05 3.07 11.37
C THR A 64 10.04 3.26 9.86
N ASN A 65 9.59 2.24 9.12
CA ASN A 65 9.44 2.30 7.67
C ASN A 65 8.43 3.38 7.27
N ILE A 66 7.28 3.40 7.95
CA ILE A 66 6.24 4.39 7.67
C ILE A 66 6.74 5.80 7.96
N ALA A 67 7.44 6.01 9.08
CA ALA A 67 7.99 7.33 9.44
C ALA A 67 8.96 7.83 8.36
N ARG A 68 9.80 6.93 7.84
CA ARG A 68 10.76 7.27 6.77
C ARG A 68 10.03 7.67 5.48
N MET A 69 9.01 6.91 5.10
CA MET A 69 8.23 7.19 3.89
C MET A 69 7.44 8.49 4.01
N ILE A 70 6.86 8.75 5.17
CA ILE A 70 6.17 10.01 5.47
C ILE A 70 7.14 11.17 5.36
N GLY A 71 8.35 11.04 5.93
CA GLY A 71 9.38 12.06 5.82
C GLY A 71 9.76 12.36 4.37
N SER A 72 9.85 11.32 3.54
CA SER A 72 10.15 11.46 2.11
C SER A 72 9.03 12.20 1.37
N LEU A 73 7.77 11.85 1.65
CA LEU A 73 6.61 12.51 1.05
C LEU A 73 6.49 13.96 1.50
N GLU A 74 6.85 14.25 2.74
CA GLU A 74 6.88 15.60 3.26
C GLU A 74 7.92 16.46 2.54
N LYS A 75 9.10 15.90 2.28
CA LYS A 75 10.15 16.57 1.49
C LYS A 75 9.70 16.88 0.07
N LYS A 76 8.85 16.04 -0.49
CA LYS A 76 8.27 16.25 -1.82
C LYS A 76 7.10 17.24 -1.78
N GLU A 77 6.76 17.74 -0.61
CA GLU A 77 5.67 18.69 -0.38
C GLU A 77 4.29 18.14 -0.73
N LEU A 78 4.13 16.82 -0.64
CA LEU A 78 2.86 16.16 -0.95
C LEU A 78 1.97 15.99 0.27
N ILE A 79 2.58 15.95 1.45
CA ILE A 79 1.89 15.81 2.74
C ILE A 79 2.48 16.78 3.77
N SER A 80 1.73 17.01 4.82
CA SER A 80 2.19 17.72 6.02
C SER A 80 1.80 16.93 7.26
N ARG A 81 2.60 17.06 8.32
CA ARG A 81 2.31 16.45 9.61
C ARG A 81 1.78 17.49 10.57
N LYS A 82 0.76 17.14 11.33
CA LYS A 82 0.25 17.97 12.42
C LYS A 82 0.21 17.15 13.69
N VAL A 83 0.64 17.75 14.79
CA VAL A 83 0.58 17.10 16.10
C VAL A 83 -0.88 16.81 16.42
N ASN A 84 -1.15 15.60 16.92
CA ASN A 84 -2.49 15.20 17.33
C ASN A 84 -2.87 15.99 18.59
N GLU A 85 -4.03 16.66 18.59
CA GLU A 85 -4.50 17.47 19.71
C GLU A 85 -4.78 16.64 20.96
N LYS A 86 -5.16 15.37 20.79
CA LYS A 86 -5.47 14.46 21.89
C LYS A 86 -4.25 13.73 22.43
N ASP A 87 -3.20 13.57 21.61
CA ASP A 87 -1.97 12.90 21.99
C ASP A 87 -0.79 13.60 21.33
N CYS A 88 -0.10 14.43 22.10
CA CYS A 88 1.04 15.22 21.63
C CYS A 88 2.25 14.38 21.17
N ARG A 89 2.22 13.06 21.39
CA ARG A 89 3.28 12.15 20.97
C ARG A 89 3.07 11.58 19.56
N SER A 90 1.88 11.78 19.01
CA SER A 90 1.54 11.26 17.70
C SER A 90 1.25 12.38 16.71
N PHE A 91 1.35 12.05 15.42
CA PHE A 91 1.10 12.97 14.33
C PHE A 91 -0.04 12.45 13.46
N ASN A 92 -0.83 13.36 12.94
CA ASN A 92 -1.76 13.07 11.87
C ASN A 92 -1.17 13.61 10.57
N VAL A 93 -1.41 12.90 9.50
CA VAL A 93 -0.85 13.17 8.18
C VAL A 93 -1.93 13.70 7.26
N TYR A 94 -1.64 14.82 6.61
CA TYR A 94 -2.59 15.50 5.73
C TYR A 94 -2.00 15.72 4.36
N LEU A 95 -2.84 15.63 3.33
CA LEU A 95 -2.44 15.98 1.97
C LEU A 95 -2.29 17.50 1.85
N THR A 96 -1.29 17.92 1.09
CA THR A 96 -1.17 19.30 0.63
C THR A 96 -2.01 19.47 -0.64
N GLU A 97 -2.16 20.69 -1.12
CA GLU A 97 -2.81 20.94 -2.42
C GLU A 97 -2.10 20.18 -3.55
N LYS A 98 -0.78 20.14 -3.50
CA LYS A 98 0.04 19.39 -4.45
C LYS A 98 -0.24 17.90 -4.37
N GLY A 99 -0.39 17.37 -3.15
CA GLY A 99 -0.74 15.96 -2.93
C GLY A 99 -2.13 15.61 -3.47
N ILE A 100 -3.09 16.49 -3.26
CA ILE A 100 -4.44 16.33 -3.79
C ILE A 100 -4.42 16.34 -5.32
N SER A 101 -3.73 17.30 -5.92
CA SER A 101 -3.61 17.41 -7.38
C SER A 101 -2.93 16.19 -7.99
N LEU A 102 -1.94 15.62 -7.31
CA LEU A 102 -1.25 14.42 -7.78
C LEU A 102 -2.22 13.24 -7.93
N GLY A 103 -3.23 13.15 -7.07
CA GLY A 103 -4.24 12.12 -7.14
C GLY A 103 -4.95 12.04 -8.48
N GLU A 104 -5.18 13.18 -9.12
CA GLU A 104 -5.80 13.25 -10.44
C GLU A 104 -4.93 12.61 -11.52
N LYS A 105 -3.61 12.66 -11.35
CA LYS A 105 -2.65 12.07 -12.29
C LYS A 105 -2.43 10.58 -12.01
N VAL A 106 -2.48 10.19 -10.75
CA VAL A 106 -2.27 8.79 -10.35
C VAL A 106 -3.50 7.94 -10.62
N TYR A 107 -4.69 8.51 -10.49
CA TYR A 107 -5.94 7.76 -10.66
C TYR A 107 -6.02 7.01 -12.00
N PRO A 108 -5.78 7.66 -13.15
CA PRO A 108 -5.82 6.93 -14.44
C PRO A 108 -4.76 5.82 -14.53
N ILE A 109 -3.59 6.03 -13.93
CA ILE A 109 -2.52 5.02 -13.89
C ILE A 109 -2.98 3.82 -13.09
N THR A 110 -3.59 4.04 -11.94
CA THR A 110 -4.08 2.99 -11.07
C THR A 110 -5.22 2.20 -11.73
N GLU A 111 -6.15 2.89 -12.39
CA GLU A 111 -7.25 2.24 -13.10
C GLU A 111 -6.75 1.37 -14.25
N GLU A 112 -5.82 1.88 -15.04
CA GLU A 112 -5.22 1.12 -16.15
C GLU A 112 -4.44 -0.09 -15.62
N PHE A 113 -3.68 0.10 -14.56
CA PHE A 113 -2.95 -0.99 -13.91
C PHE A 113 -3.89 -2.09 -13.44
N ASN A 114 -4.96 -1.71 -12.75
CA ASN A 114 -5.94 -2.66 -12.25
C ASN A 114 -6.64 -3.40 -13.41
N ARG A 115 -6.95 -2.70 -14.47
CA ARG A 115 -7.55 -3.29 -15.67
C ARG A 115 -6.65 -4.37 -16.27
N ILE A 116 -5.35 -4.09 -16.36
CA ILE A 116 -4.35 -5.03 -16.89
C ILE A 116 -4.22 -6.24 -15.97
N VAL A 117 -4.07 -6.00 -14.67
CA VAL A 117 -3.90 -7.08 -13.68
C VAL A 117 -5.10 -8.03 -13.67
N CYS A 118 -6.30 -7.49 -13.81
CA CYS A 118 -7.53 -8.27 -13.69
C CYS A 118 -8.10 -8.73 -15.03
N SER A 119 -7.37 -8.52 -16.13
CA SER A 119 -7.83 -8.91 -17.46
C SER A 119 -8.10 -10.41 -17.54
N GLY A 120 -9.31 -10.77 -18.01
CA GLY A 120 -9.71 -12.19 -18.17
C GLY A 120 -10.09 -12.87 -16.87
N ILE A 121 -10.14 -12.14 -15.77
CA ILE A 121 -10.52 -12.67 -14.45
C ILE A 121 -11.92 -12.18 -14.12
N THR A 122 -12.82 -13.11 -13.74
CA THR A 122 -14.20 -12.76 -13.41
C THR A 122 -14.29 -12.11 -12.05
N HIS A 123 -15.41 -11.41 -11.81
CA HIS A 123 -15.69 -10.80 -10.51
C HIS A 123 -15.72 -11.87 -9.39
N GLU A 124 -16.31 -13.02 -9.66
CA GLU A 124 -16.38 -14.14 -8.72
C GLU A 124 -15.00 -14.68 -8.39
N GLU A 125 -14.13 -14.81 -9.40
CA GLU A 125 -12.74 -15.26 -9.20
C GLU A 125 -11.96 -14.27 -8.35
N LEU A 126 -12.11 -12.96 -8.62
CA LEU A 126 -11.46 -11.92 -7.82
C LEU A 126 -11.93 -11.94 -6.36
N GLN A 127 -13.24 -12.13 -6.16
CA GLN A 127 -13.82 -12.23 -4.84
C GLN A 127 -13.27 -13.43 -4.08
N MET A 128 -13.14 -14.57 -4.75
CA MET A 128 -12.56 -15.80 -4.19
C MET A 128 -11.10 -15.57 -3.78
N VAL A 129 -10.28 -14.98 -4.65
CA VAL A 129 -8.88 -14.68 -4.35
C VAL A 129 -8.79 -13.75 -3.14
N ASN A 130 -9.59 -12.68 -3.12
CA ASN A 130 -9.61 -11.73 -2.01
C ASN A 130 -9.92 -12.44 -0.68
N ASN A 131 -10.95 -13.27 -0.66
CA ASN A 131 -11.36 -14.01 0.54
C ASN A 131 -10.26 -14.98 1.01
N ILE A 132 -9.61 -15.67 0.08
CA ILE A 132 -8.55 -16.62 0.40
C ILE A 132 -7.32 -15.89 0.95
N LEU A 133 -6.90 -14.80 0.33
CA LEU A 133 -5.76 -14.02 0.80
C LEU A 133 -5.99 -13.48 2.22
N LEU A 134 -7.18 -12.97 2.50
CA LEU A 134 -7.54 -12.50 3.84
C LEU A 134 -7.55 -13.65 4.86
N LYS A 135 -8.01 -14.82 4.45
CA LYS A 135 -8.00 -16.02 5.30
C LYS A 135 -6.58 -16.45 5.65
N MET A 136 -5.67 -16.40 4.67
CA MET A 136 -4.25 -16.70 4.90
C MET A 136 -3.64 -15.74 5.92
N GLN A 137 -3.94 -14.46 5.82
CA GLN A 137 -3.47 -13.44 6.77
C GLN A 137 -3.99 -13.72 8.17
N ARG A 138 -5.28 -14.01 8.32
CA ARG A 138 -5.89 -14.33 9.62
C ARG A 138 -5.27 -15.59 10.25
N ASN A 139 -4.99 -16.61 9.42
CA ASN A 139 -4.36 -17.85 9.91
C ASN A 139 -2.99 -17.57 10.52
N VAL A 140 -2.18 -16.74 9.86
CA VAL A 140 -0.86 -16.35 10.36
C VAL A 140 -0.99 -15.50 11.63
N ASP A 141 -1.87 -14.50 11.61
CA ASP A 141 -2.07 -13.61 12.76
C ASP A 141 -2.51 -14.37 14.01
N SER A 142 -3.37 -15.39 13.85
CA SER A 142 -3.83 -16.23 14.97
C SER A 142 -2.72 -17.08 15.57
N ASN A 143 -1.60 -17.25 14.88
CA ASN A 143 -0.50 -18.11 15.31
C ASN A 143 0.77 -17.35 15.70
N LYS A 144 0.77 -16.02 15.64
CA LYS A 144 1.95 -15.19 15.95
C LYS A 144 2.39 -15.29 17.40
N ASP A 145 1.47 -15.52 18.33
CA ASP A 145 1.73 -15.55 19.76
C ASP A 145 1.93 -16.96 20.33
N LYS A 146 2.12 -17.95 19.47
CA LYS A 146 2.31 -19.36 19.88
C LYS A 146 3.76 -19.79 19.75
#